data_f627c7f5f20ab987cfad5bfd191ee29b
#
_entry.id   f627c7f5f20ab987cfad5bfd191ee29b
#
_cell.length_a   1.000
_cell.length_b   1.000
_cell.length_c   1.000
_cell.angle_alpha   90.00
_cell.angle_beta   90.00
_cell.angle_gamma   90.00
#
_symmetry.space_group_name_H-M   'P 1'
#
loop_
_entity.id
_entity.type
_entity.pdbx_description
1 polymer ?
#
loop_
_entity_poly.entity_id
_entity_poly.type
_entity_poly.pdbx_seq_one_letter_code
_entity_poly.pdbx_strand_id
1 'polypeptide(L)'
;MFKKLINKKNTINNYNEELDSSNIPEHIAIIMDGNGRWAKKRKMPRIKGHYEGMQTIKKITRVASDIGVKYLTLYAFSTENWSRPESEVNYIMNLPVNFLKTFLPELIEKNVKVETIGFTDKLPKSTIEAINNAKEKTANNTGLKLIFAINYGGRAELVHSIKNMFDELHQQGLNSDIIDETYINNHLMTKDYPDPELLIRTSGEQRISNFLIWQVSYSEFIFNQKLWPDFDEDELIKCIKIYQSRQRRFGGLSEEVV
;
A
#
# COMPACT_ATOMS: atom_id res chain seq x y z
N MET A 1 -26.85 13.73 12.55
CA MET A 1 -26.34 12.42 12.17
C MET A 1 -26.88 11.97 10.79
N PHE A 2 -28.17 11.98 10.51
CA PHE A 2 -28.79 11.59 9.23
C PHE A 2 -28.26 12.34 7.98
N LYS A 3 -28.07 13.66 8.03
CA LYS A 3 -27.54 14.43 6.88
C LYS A 3 -26.12 14.01 6.45
N LYS A 4 -25.28 13.57 7.39
CA LYS A 4 -23.91 13.08 7.08
C LYS A 4 -23.93 11.70 6.40
N LEU A 5 -24.90 10.85 6.72
CA LEU A 5 -25.09 9.53 6.11
C LEU A 5 -25.65 9.64 4.69
N ILE A 6 -26.58 10.57 4.45
CA ILE A 6 -27.17 10.82 3.13
C ILE A 6 -26.13 11.40 2.18
N ASN A 7 -25.32 12.39 2.61
CA ASN A 7 -24.24 12.92 1.79
C ASN A 7 -23.18 11.86 1.44
N LYS A 8 -22.85 10.95 2.37
CA LYS A 8 -21.86 9.90 2.16
C LYS A 8 -22.33 8.84 1.15
N LYS A 9 -23.60 8.43 1.21
CA LYS A 9 -24.22 7.53 0.22
C LYS A 9 -24.25 8.17 -1.18
N ASN A 10 -24.56 9.45 -1.28
CA ASN A 10 -24.56 10.16 -2.56
C ASN A 10 -23.15 10.28 -3.16
N THR A 11 -22.11 10.50 -2.35
CA THR A 11 -20.73 10.58 -2.83
C THR A 11 -20.22 9.24 -3.36
N ILE A 12 -20.53 8.12 -2.67
CA ILE A 12 -20.16 6.76 -3.13
C ILE A 12 -20.90 6.39 -4.41
N ASN A 13 -22.20 6.71 -4.50
CA ASN A 13 -22.96 6.49 -5.73
C ASN A 13 -22.38 7.28 -6.91
N ASN A 14 -21.94 8.53 -6.69
CA ASN A 14 -21.29 9.34 -7.72
C ASN A 14 -19.99 8.69 -8.21
N TYR A 15 -19.15 8.14 -7.32
CA TYR A 15 -17.89 7.48 -7.73
C TYR A 15 -18.16 6.21 -8.54
N ASN A 16 -19.17 5.41 -8.19
CA ASN A 16 -19.56 4.22 -8.94
C ASN A 16 -20.18 4.55 -10.31
N GLU A 17 -20.80 5.73 -10.49
CA GLU A 17 -21.26 6.21 -11.78
C GLU A 17 -20.13 6.74 -12.67
N GLU A 18 -18.99 7.12 -12.06
CA GLU A 18 -17.82 7.68 -12.74
C GLU A 18 -16.78 6.64 -13.16
N LEU A 19 -16.78 5.45 -12.55
CA LEU A 19 -15.83 4.38 -12.76
C LEU A 19 -16.48 3.20 -13.48
N ASP A 20 -15.72 2.57 -14.38
CA ASP A 20 -16.09 1.26 -14.89
C ASP A 20 -15.87 0.19 -13.81
N SER A 21 -16.95 -0.32 -13.23
CA SER A 21 -16.93 -1.32 -12.15
C SER A 21 -16.32 -2.66 -12.58
N SER A 22 -16.26 -2.94 -13.89
CA SER A 22 -15.63 -4.16 -14.41
C SER A 22 -14.11 -4.05 -14.56
N ASN A 23 -13.55 -2.84 -14.43
CA ASN A 23 -12.13 -2.54 -14.61
C ASN A 23 -11.54 -1.77 -13.42
N ILE A 24 -11.97 -2.10 -12.19
CA ILE A 24 -11.33 -1.58 -10.97
C ILE A 24 -10.04 -2.36 -10.74
N PRO A 25 -8.88 -1.69 -10.51
CA PRO A 25 -7.65 -2.41 -10.20
C PRO A 25 -7.83 -3.25 -8.92
N GLU A 26 -7.53 -4.53 -9.01
CA GLU A 26 -7.67 -5.45 -7.89
C GLU A 26 -6.72 -5.08 -6.75
N HIS A 27 -5.47 -4.71 -7.10
CA HIS A 27 -4.43 -4.33 -6.16
C HIS A 27 -3.84 -2.95 -6.52
N ILE A 28 -3.96 -2.02 -5.58
CA ILE A 28 -3.36 -0.68 -5.66
C ILE A 28 -2.21 -0.58 -4.65
N ALA A 29 -1.02 -0.18 -5.12
CA ALA A 29 0.13 0.14 -4.28
C ALA A 29 0.36 1.65 -4.26
N ILE A 30 0.59 2.25 -3.08
CA ILE A 30 0.77 3.70 -2.94
C ILE A 30 2.06 4.05 -2.20
N ILE A 31 2.89 4.88 -2.84
CA ILE A 31 4.03 5.54 -2.20
C ILE A 31 3.55 6.88 -1.64
N MET A 32 3.37 6.95 -0.32
CA MET A 32 2.82 8.06 0.43
C MET A 32 3.86 9.17 0.65
N ASP A 33 4.25 9.87 -0.43
CA ASP A 33 5.28 10.89 -0.39
C ASP A 33 4.72 12.31 -0.21
N GLY A 34 5.51 13.17 0.42
CA GLY A 34 5.22 14.60 0.54
C GLY A 34 4.83 15.08 1.93
N ASN A 35 4.74 14.22 2.96
CA ASN A 35 4.37 14.61 4.33
C ASN A 35 5.21 15.77 4.88
N GLY A 36 6.54 15.66 4.78
CA GLY A 36 7.46 16.70 5.25
C GLY A 36 7.36 18.01 4.45
N ARG A 37 7.18 17.91 3.13
CA ARG A 37 6.99 19.10 2.24
C ARG A 37 5.68 19.80 2.53
N TRP A 38 4.62 19.04 2.81
CA TRP A 38 3.32 19.56 3.21
C TRP A 38 3.40 20.39 4.49
N ALA A 39 4.07 19.87 5.53
CA ALA A 39 4.28 20.59 6.78
C ALA A 39 5.13 21.86 6.57
N LYS A 40 6.23 21.76 5.82
CA LYS A 40 7.11 22.90 5.53
C LYS A 40 6.37 24.05 4.80
N LYS A 41 5.54 23.73 3.80
CA LYS A 41 4.71 24.73 3.09
C LYS A 41 3.76 25.49 4.05
N ARG A 42 3.36 24.85 5.15
CA ARG A 42 2.45 25.43 6.17
C ARG A 42 3.17 25.95 7.41
N LYS A 43 4.52 26.03 7.35
CA LYS A 43 5.35 26.47 8.49
C LYS A 43 5.13 25.64 9.76
N MET A 44 4.85 24.34 9.58
CA MET A 44 4.61 23.37 10.66
C MET A 44 5.80 22.41 10.82
N PRO A 45 6.01 21.83 12.00
CA PRO A 45 6.96 20.75 12.19
C PRO A 45 6.63 19.53 11.29
N ARG A 46 7.65 18.83 10.77
CA ARG A 46 7.51 17.67 9.87
C ARG A 46 6.56 16.59 10.42
N ILE A 47 6.58 16.39 11.73
CA ILE A 47 5.70 15.43 12.43
C ILE A 47 4.20 15.70 12.19
N LYS A 48 3.79 16.95 12.01
CA LYS A 48 2.40 17.29 11.66
C LYS A 48 2.01 16.77 10.29
N GLY A 49 2.93 16.80 9.31
CA GLY A 49 2.67 16.20 8.00
C GLY A 49 2.45 14.70 8.09
N HIS A 50 3.22 13.98 8.90
CA HIS A 50 3.02 12.55 9.13
C HIS A 50 1.68 12.25 9.82
N TYR A 51 1.29 13.07 10.80
CA TYR A 51 -0.01 12.94 11.45
C TYR A 51 -1.17 13.11 10.46
N GLU A 52 -1.15 14.16 9.64
CA GLU A 52 -2.18 14.40 8.63
C GLU A 52 -2.17 13.29 7.56
N GLY A 53 -0.99 12.79 7.18
CA GLY A 53 -0.87 11.64 6.30
C GLY A 53 -1.58 10.39 6.82
N MET A 54 -1.63 10.19 8.15
CA MET A 54 -2.41 9.09 8.74
C MET A 54 -3.92 9.30 8.59
N GLN A 55 -4.40 10.56 8.61
CA GLN A 55 -5.83 10.85 8.33
C GLN A 55 -6.17 10.55 6.87
N THR A 56 -5.24 10.81 5.96
CA THR A 56 -5.37 10.48 4.54
C THR A 56 -5.50 8.95 4.34
N ILE A 57 -4.70 8.13 5.05
CA ILE A 57 -4.84 6.67 5.01
C ILE A 57 -6.28 6.24 5.29
N LYS A 58 -6.92 6.81 6.33
CA LYS A 58 -8.32 6.46 6.68
C LYS A 58 -9.29 6.74 5.52
N LYS A 59 -9.14 7.91 4.88
CA LYS A 59 -10.00 8.32 3.76
C LYS A 59 -9.82 7.38 2.56
N ILE A 60 -8.57 7.18 2.15
CA ILE A 60 -8.22 6.34 1.00
C ILE A 60 -8.62 4.88 1.21
N THR A 61 -8.41 4.33 2.43
CA THR A 61 -8.85 2.97 2.77
C THR A 61 -10.36 2.82 2.64
N ARG A 62 -11.14 3.82 3.10
CA ARG A 62 -12.61 3.79 3.00
C ARG A 62 -13.05 3.74 1.54
N VAL A 63 -12.56 4.66 0.72
CA VAL A 63 -12.94 4.73 -0.70
C VAL A 63 -12.48 3.49 -1.44
N ALA A 64 -11.24 3.06 -1.27
CA ALA A 64 -10.75 1.83 -1.90
C ALA A 64 -11.64 0.62 -1.56
N SER A 65 -12.05 0.47 -0.28
CA SER A 65 -12.97 -0.58 0.13
C SER A 65 -14.37 -0.42 -0.48
N ASP A 66 -14.89 0.81 -0.50
CA ASP A 66 -16.26 1.11 -0.96
C ASP A 66 -16.41 0.92 -2.49
N ILE A 67 -15.33 1.12 -3.29
CA ILE A 67 -15.32 0.91 -4.76
C ILE A 67 -14.89 -0.50 -5.19
N GLY A 68 -14.58 -1.39 -4.25
CA GLY A 68 -14.33 -2.79 -4.54
C GLY A 68 -12.87 -3.20 -4.75
N VAL A 69 -11.89 -2.34 -4.47
CA VAL A 69 -10.46 -2.73 -4.42
C VAL A 69 -10.28 -3.85 -3.41
N LYS A 70 -9.50 -4.89 -3.78
CA LYS A 70 -9.27 -6.05 -2.92
C LYS A 70 -8.01 -5.92 -2.08
N TYR A 71 -6.97 -5.28 -2.61
CA TYR A 71 -5.68 -5.13 -1.96
C TYR A 71 -5.22 -3.67 -2.05
N LEU A 72 -4.83 -3.08 -0.91
CA LEU A 72 -4.27 -1.74 -0.84
C LEU A 72 -2.95 -1.80 -0.07
N THR A 73 -1.82 -1.71 -0.78
CA THR A 73 -0.49 -1.71 -0.16
C THR A 73 0.04 -0.29 -0.01
N LEU A 74 0.34 0.11 1.22
CA LEU A 74 0.81 1.44 1.56
C LEU A 74 2.27 1.41 2.02
N TYR A 75 3.16 2.17 1.36
CA TYR A 75 4.56 2.30 1.74
C TYR A 75 4.70 3.22 2.94
N ALA A 76 4.62 2.64 4.14
CA ALA A 76 4.60 3.39 5.39
C ALA A 76 6.00 3.78 5.87
N PHE A 77 7.01 2.87 5.73
CA PHE A 77 8.39 3.12 6.14
C PHE A 77 9.36 2.24 5.38
N SER A 78 10.31 2.86 4.67
CA SER A 78 11.33 2.13 3.92
C SER A 78 12.56 1.80 4.77
N THR A 79 13.34 0.79 4.34
CA THR A 79 14.64 0.46 4.95
C THR A 79 15.62 1.63 4.94
N GLU A 80 15.52 2.54 3.96
CA GLU A 80 16.37 3.72 3.86
C GLU A 80 15.97 4.83 4.85
N ASN A 81 14.73 4.82 5.37
CA ASN A 81 14.24 5.84 6.29
C ASN A 81 14.91 5.80 7.67
N TRP A 82 15.60 4.73 8.02
CA TRP A 82 16.41 4.67 9.24
C TRP A 82 17.54 5.70 9.27
N SER A 83 17.96 6.23 8.11
CA SER A 83 18.95 7.32 8.01
C SER A 83 18.42 8.71 8.37
N ARG A 84 17.10 8.84 8.63
CA ARG A 84 16.49 10.11 9.07
C ARG A 84 16.87 10.46 10.49
N PRO A 85 16.70 11.73 10.92
CA PRO A 85 16.89 12.10 12.31
C PRO A 85 16.11 11.19 13.26
N GLU A 86 16.75 10.75 14.34
CA GLU A 86 16.20 9.79 15.30
C GLU A 86 14.83 10.22 15.85
N SER A 87 14.66 11.51 16.14
CA SER A 87 13.38 12.05 16.61
C SER A 87 12.24 11.89 15.60
N GLU A 88 12.53 12.00 14.28
CA GLU A 88 11.55 11.74 13.22
C GLU A 88 11.23 10.24 13.14
N VAL A 89 12.25 9.38 13.17
CA VAL A 89 12.10 7.92 13.14
C VAL A 89 11.25 7.45 14.32
N ASN A 90 11.61 7.86 15.54
CA ASN A 90 10.87 7.49 16.75
C ASN A 90 9.40 7.93 16.68
N TYR A 91 9.14 9.12 16.14
CA TYR A 91 7.77 9.59 15.94
C TYR A 91 7.01 8.72 14.95
N ILE A 92 7.59 8.44 13.77
CA ILE A 92 6.96 7.62 12.73
C ILE A 92 6.69 6.19 13.24
N MET A 93 7.62 5.61 13.99
CA MET A 93 7.45 4.27 14.58
C MET A 93 6.32 4.20 15.61
N ASN A 94 6.01 5.30 16.30
CA ASN A 94 4.89 5.37 17.23
C ASN A 94 3.52 5.66 16.56
N LEU A 95 3.51 6.13 15.31
CA LEU A 95 2.27 6.41 14.61
C LEU A 95 1.34 5.18 14.45
N PRO A 96 1.83 3.98 14.07
CA PRO A 96 0.99 2.79 13.95
C PRO A 96 0.25 2.46 15.25
N VAL A 97 0.88 2.65 16.43
CA VAL A 97 0.27 2.39 17.73
C VAL A 97 -1.00 3.23 17.93
N ASN A 98 -0.88 4.55 17.73
CA ASN A 98 -2.00 5.47 17.90
C ASN A 98 -3.05 5.32 16.79
N PHE A 99 -2.61 5.11 15.56
CA PHE A 99 -3.47 4.94 14.40
C PHE A 99 -4.34 3.70 14.54
N LEU A 100 -3.74 2.54 14.76
CA LEU A 100 -4.46 1.28 14.91
C LEU A 100 -5.39 1.33 16.10
N LYS A 101 -4.95 1.86 17.26
CA LYS A 101 -5.83 2.04 18.42
C LYS A 101 -7.12 2.79 18.09
N THR A 102 -7.05 3.82 17.23
CA THR A 102 -8.22 4.68 16.91
C THR A 102 -9.00 4.22 15.68
N PHE A 103 -8.35 3.53 14.73
CA PHE A 103 -8.97 3.14 13.46
C PHE A 103 -9.42 1.68 13.42
N LEU A 104 -8.86 0.82 14.27
CA LEU A 104 -9.17 -0.62 14.30
C LEU A 104 -10.67 -0.94 14.44
N PRO A 105 -11.46 -0.27 15.31
CA PRO A 105 -12.90 -0.54 15.39
C PRO A 105 -13.62 -0.35 14.04
N GLU A 106 -13.24 0.69 13.29
CA GLU A 106 -13.81 0.95 11.96
C GLU A 106 -13.34 -0.07 10.92
N LEU A 107 -12.09 -0.51 10.98
CA LEU A 107 -11.56 -1.56 10.09
C LEU A 107 -12.32 -2.87 10.28
N ILE A 108 -12.63 -3.24 11.53
CA ILE A 108 -13.46 -4.41 11.84
C ILE A 108 -14.87 -4.24 11.28
N GLU A 109 -15.52 -3.11 11.57
CA GLU A 109 -16.88 -2.80 11.10
C GLU A 109 -16.98 -2.83 9.56
N LYS A 110 -15.94 -2.33 8.88
CA LYS A 110 -15.86 -2.27 7.41
C LYS A 110 -15.35 -3.56 6.77
N ASN A 111 -15.17 -4.62 7.55
CA ASN A 111 -14.67 -5.90 7.06
C ASN A 111 -13.27 -5.78 6.37
N VAL A 112 -12.43 -4.82 6.79
CA VAL A 112 -11.08 -4.63 6.28
C VAL A 112 -10.10 -5.50 7.06
N LYS A 113 -9.29 -6.29 6.35
CA LYS A 113 -8.22 -7.12 6.94
C LYS A 113 -6.91 -6.35 6.95
N VAL A 114 -6.24 -6.29 8.09
CA VAL A 114 -4.92 -5.64 8.24
C VAL A 114 -3.81 -6.66 8.05
N GLU A 115 -2.87 -6.35 7.17
CA GLU A 115 -1.67 -7.15 6.94
C GLU A 115 -0.42 -6.26 6.89
N THR A 116 0.76 -6.88 6.94
CA THR A 116 2.03 -6.17 6.85
C THR A 116 3.06 -6.97 6.06
N ILE A 117 3.92 -6.26 5.33
CA ILE A 117 5.14 -6.77 4.74
C ILE A 117 6.33 -5.94 5.23
N GLY A 118 7.52 -6.53 5.26
CA GLY A 118 8.76 -5.91 5.72
C GLY A 118 9.34 -6.62 6.95
N PHE A 119 10.42 -6.07 7.47
CA PHE A 119 11.20 -6.68 8.54
C PHE A 119 10.81 -6.13 9.91
N THR A 120 10.71 -6.99 10.91
CA THR A 120 10.30 -6.60 12.28
C THR A 120 11.46 -6.40 13.25
N ASP A 121 12.67 -6.81 12.87
CA ASP A 121 13.87 -6.85 13.71
C ASP A 121 14.26 -5.51 14.36
N LYS A 122 13.97 -4.40 13.67
CA LYS A 122 14.27 -3.03 14.14
C LYS A 122 13.06 -2.27 14.68
N LEU A 123 11.87 -2.86 14.61
CA LEU A 123 10.66 -2.17 15.05
C LEU A 123 10.57 -2.13 16.60
N PRO A 124 10.11 -1.02 17.18
CA PRO A 124 9.81 -0.98 18.61
C PRO A 124 8.78 -2.05 19.00
N LYS A 125 8.95 -2.64 20.16
CA LYS A 125 8.06 -3.69 20.68
C LYS A 125 6.59 -3.26 20.70
N SER A 126 6.31 -2.02 21.13
CA SER A 126 4.95 -1.45 21.11
C SER A 126 4.32 -1.39 19.71
N THR A 127 5.12 -1.12 18.68
CA THR A 127 4.69 -1.11 17.30
C THR A 127 4.34 -2.51 16.82
N ILE A 128 5.19 -3.50 17.12
CA ILE A 128 4.95 -4.91 16.79
C ILE A 128 3.66 -5.40 17.47
N GLU A 129 3.49 -5.11 18.76
CA GLU A 129 2.29 -5.48 19.52
C GLU A 129 1.01 -4.87 18.93
N ALA A 130 1.04 -3.59 18.54
CA ALA A 130 -0.09 -2.91 17.92
C ALA A 130 -0.46 -3.53 16.56
N ILE A 131 0.55 -3.85 15.74
CA ILE A 131 0.37 -4.53 14.45
C ILE A 131 -0.25 -5.92 14.66
N ASN A 132 0.32 -6.73 15.53
CA ASN A 132 -0.14 -8.09 15.79
C ASN A 132 -1.59 -8.10 16.31
N ASN A 133 -1.91 -7.21 17.25
CA ASN A 133 -3.29 -7.03 17.73
C ASN A 133 -4.28 -6.64 16.60
N ALA A 134 -3.86 -5.78 15.66
CA ALA A 134 -4.72 -5.42 14.54
C ALA A 134 -4.90 -6.58 13.56
N LYS A 135 -3.84 -7.31 13.23
CA LYS A 135 -3.90 -8.52 12.39
C LYS A 135 -4.81 -9.59 13.00
N GLU A 136 -4.64 -9.89 14.29
CA GLU A 136 -5.45 -10.86 15.01
C GLU A 136 -6.94 -10.47 15.00
N LYS A 137 -7.26 -9.22 15.36
CA LYS A 137 -8.65 -8.75 15.43
C LYS A 137 -9.36 -8.63 14.08
N THR A 138 -8.60 -8.56 13.00
CA THR A 138 -9.14 -8.49 11.63
C THR A 138 -8.92 -9.79 10.84
N ALA A 139 -8.41 -10.86 11.47
CA ALA A 139 -8.03 -12.10 10.80
C ALA A 139 -9.18 -12.72 9.99
N ASN A 140 -10.41 -12.64 10.51
CA ASN A 140 -11.60 -13.20 9.88
C ASN A 140 -12.29 -12.25 8.88
N ASN A 141 -11.76 -11.04 8.69
CA ASN A 141 -12.30 -10.11 7.71
C ASN A 141 -11.97 -10.58 6.29
N THR A 142 -12.92 -10.45 5.39
CA THR A 142 -12.89 -10.97 4.01
C THR A 142 -12.95 -9.89 2.93
N GLY A 143 -13.06 -8.62 3.33
CA GLY A 143 -13.11 -7.48 2.43
C GLY A 143 -11.71 -7.01 1.99
N LEU A 144 -11.52 -5.69 1.87
CA LEU A 144 -10.24 -5.09 1.51
C LEU A 144 -9.10 -5.58 2.42
N LYS A 145 -8.01 -6.05 1.84
CA LYS A 145 -6.75 -6.28 2.58
C LYS A 145 -5.91 -5.00 2.55
N LEU A 146 -5.78 -4.35 3.71
CA LEU A 146 -4.94 -3.17 3.92
C LEU A 146 -3.56 -3.63 4.37
N ILE A 147 -2.57 -3.51 3.49
CA ILE A 147 -1.21 -4.01 3.67
C ILE A 147 -0.28 -2.83 3.95
N PHE A 148 0.37 -2.81 5.10
CA PHE A 148 1.39 -1.81 5.40
C PHE A 148 2.79 -2.38 5.13
N ALA A 149 3.53 -1.75 4.19
CA ALA A 149 4.94 -2.01 4.00
C ALA A 149 5.74 -1.18 5.01
N ILE A 150 6.23 -1.84 6.09
CA ILE A 150 6.94 -1.20 7.20
C ILE A 150 8.34 -1.81 7.32
N ASN A 151 9.36 -0.96 7.40
CA ASN A 151 10.76 -1.40 7.33
C ASN A 151 10.99 -2.31 6.11
N TYR A 152 10.39 -1.90 4.99
CA TYR A 152 10.38 -2.65 3.75
C TYR A 152 11.33 -2.02 2.72
N GLY A 153 11.94 -2.85 1.90
CA GLY A 153 12.69 -2.46 0.71
C GLY A 153 12.83 -3.65 -0.23
N GLY A 154 12.48 -3.48 -1.50
CA GLY A 154 12.42 -4.57 -2.48
C GLY A 154 13.78 -5.29 -2.67
N ARG A 155 14.89 -4.56 -2.65
CA ARG A 155 16.23 -5.19 -2.70
C ARG A 155 16.49 -6.06 -1.46
N ALA A 156 16.10 -5.58 -0.27
CA ALA A 156 16.27 -6.34 0.96
C ALA A 156 15.33 -7.57 0.98
N GLU A 157 14.11 -7.44 0.47
CA GLU A 157 13.19 -8.56 0.29
C GLU A 157 13.80 -9.63 -0.63
N LEU A 158 14.31 -9.25 -1.81
CA LEU A 158 14.94 -10.20 -2.74
C LEU A 158 16.12 -10.93 -2.10
N VAL A 159 17.00 -10.21 -1.40
CA VAL A 159 18.12 -10.84 -0.67
C VAL A 159 17.64 -11.82 0.38
N HIS A 160 16.57 -11.47 1.12
CA HIS A 160 15.96 -12.36 2.11
C HIS A 160 15.35 -13.61 1.45
N SER A 161 14.61 -13.42 0.36
CA SER A 161 13.99 -14.52 -0.38
C SER A 161 15.03 -15.47 -0.98
N ILE A 162 16.12 -14.94 -1.56
CA ILE A 162 17.22 -15.77 -2.09
C ILE A 162 17.85 -16.62 -0.98
N LYS A 163 18.07 -16.06 0.22
CA LYS A 163 18.59 -16.84 1.36
C LYS A 163 17.64 -17.96 1.75
N ASN A 164 16.34 -17.67 1.88
CA ASN A 164 15.33 -18.67 2.22
C ASN A 164 15.25 -19.77 1.17
N MET A 165 15.29 -19.42 -0.12
CA MET A 165 15.33 -20.41 -1.23
C MET A 165 16.58 -21.29 -1.14
N PHE A 166 17.76 -20.70 -0.90
CA PHE A 166 18.99 -21.44 -0.75
C PHE A 166 18.95 -22.44 0.41
N ASP A 167 18.46 -21.99 1.57
CA ASP A 167 18.31 -22.84 2.76
C ASP A 167 17.33 -23.98 2.51
N GLU A 168 16.21 -23.72 1.84
CA GLU A 168 15.23 -24.75 1.47
C GLU A 168 15.81 -25.80 0.50
N LEU A 169 16.45 -25.34 -0.59
CA LEU A 169 17.09 -26.23 -1.55
C LEU A 169 18.12 -27.13 -0.87
N HIS A 170 18.94 -26.55 0.01
CA HIS A 170 19.96 -27.32 0.75
C HIS A 170 19.35 -28.36 1.69
N GLN A 171 18.31 -27.98 2.45
CA GLN A 171 17.64 -28.89 3.39
C GLN A 171 16.91 -30.04 2.70
N GLN A 172 16.33 -29.77 1.53
CA GLN A 172 15.56 -30.76 0.77
C GLN A 172 16.40 -31.56 -0.26
N GLY A 173 17.69 -31.21 -0.42
CA GLY A 173 18.57 -31.83 -1.42
C GLY A 173 18.11 -31.56 -2.86
N LEU A 174 17.46 -30.42 -3.09
CA LEU A 174 16.94 -30.03 -4.41
C LEU A 174 17.99 -29.27 -5.22
N ASN A 175 17.86 -29.34 -6.56
CA ASN A 175 18.71 -28.61 -7.50
C ASN A 175 18.10 -27.25 -7.85
N SER A 176 18.95 -26.31 -8.29
CA SER A 176 18.54 -24.97 -8.76
C SER A 176 17.63 -24.97 -9.98
N ASP A 177 17.50 -26.10 -10.68
CA ASP A 177 16.65 -26.22 -11.88
C ASP A 177 15.14 -26.02 -11.61
N ILE A 178 14.72 -26.09 -10.33
CA ILE A 178 13.34 -25.80 -9.93
C ILE A 178 13.06 -24.31 -9.77
N ILE A 179 14.09 -23.46 -9.81
CA ILE A 179 13.93 -22.02 -9.62
C ILE A 179 13.36 -21.43 -10.92
N ASP A 180 12.10 -21.07 -10.87
CA ASP A 180 11.38 -20.28 -11.86
C ASP A 180 10.74 -19.03 -11.22
N GLU A 181 10.02 -18.24 -11.98
CA GLU A 181 9.32 -17.06 -11.47
C GLU A 181 8.30 -17.42 -10.38
N THR A 182 7.62 -18.54 -10.52
CA THR A 182 6.65 -19.04 -9.53
C THR A 182 7.32 -19.40 -8.22
N TYR A 183 8.45 -20.09 -8.31
CA TYR A 183 9.24 -20.45 -7.13
C TYR A 183 9.75 -19.22 -6.40
N ILE A 184 10.22 -18.18 -7.13
CA ILE A 184 10.62 -16.89 -6.55
C ILE A 184 9.41 -16.22 -5.88
N ASN A 185 8.27 -16.10 -6.57
CA ASN A 185 7.06 -15.50 -6.04
C ASN A 185 6.63 -16.12 -4.70
N ASN A 186 6.75 -17.45 -4.57
CA ASN A 186 6.40 -18.19 -3.34
C ASN A 186 7.34 -17.89 -2.15
N HIS A 187 8.49 -17.26 -2.40
CA HIS A 187 9.44 -16.86 -1.36
C HIS A 187 9.42 -15.35 -1.05
N LEU A 188 8.67 -14.56 -1.82
CA LEU A 188 8.52 -13.14 -1.53
C LEU A 188 7.60 -12.91 -0.32
N MET A 189 7.73 -11.75 0.33
CA MET A 189 6.85 -11.33 1.41
C MET A 189 5.41 -11.10 0.93
N THR A 190 5.22 -10.97 -0.37
CA THR A 190 3.94 -10.73 -1.05
C THR A 190 3.30 -12.00 -1.62
N LYS A 191 3.84 -13.19 -1.35
CA LYS A 191 3.40 -14.48 -1.91
C LYS A 191 1.89 -14.77 -1.79
N ASP A 192 1.23 -14.19 -0.80
CA ASP A 192 -0.21 -14.38 -0.53
C ASP A 192 -1.08 -13.29 -1.18
N TYR A 193 -0.50 -12.44 -2.02
CA TYR A 193 -1.16 -11.30 -2.67
C TYR A 193 -0.85 -11.28 -4.17
N PRO A 194 -1.80 -10.87 -5.03
CA PRO A 194 -1.50 -10.61 -6.43
C PRO A 194 -0.56 -9.39 -6.56
N ASP A 195 0.15 -9.32 -7.67
CA ASP A 195 0.96 -8.15 -7.99
C ASP A 195 0.08 -6.89 -8.15
N PRO A 196 0.57 -5.69 -7.78
CA PRO A 196 -0.18 -4.46 -7.98
C PRO A 196 -0.44 -4.18 -9.46
N GLU A 197 -1.68 -3.92 -9.82
CA GLU A 197 -2.03 -3.46 -11.17
C GLU A 197 -1.79 -1.96 -11.34
N LEU A 198 -1.91 -1.20 -10.25
CA LEU A 198 -1.72 0.25 -10.21
C LEU A 198 -0.78 0.64 -9.08
N LEU A 199 0.32 1.34 -9.44
CA LEU A 199 1.19 2.00 -8.48
C LEU A 199 0.98 3.51 -8.58
N ILE A 200 0.62 4.13 -7.45
CA ILE A 200 0.48 5.58 -7.32
C ILE A 200 1.62 6.13 -6.46
N ARG A 201 2.28 7.18 -6.94
CA ARG A 201 3.18 7.96 -6.10
C ARG A 201 2.73 9.39 -6.03
N THR A 202 2.54 9.90 -4.81
CA THR A 202 2.19 11.31 -4.56
C THR A 202 3.42 12.21 -4.58
N SER A 203 3.22 13.53 -4.64
CA SER A 203 4.24 14.58 -4.57
C SER A 203 5.03 14.90 -5.84
N GLY A 204 4.64 14.35 -7.00
CA GLY A 204 5.25 14.64 -8.30
C GLY A 204 6.61 13.96 -8.55
N GLU A 205 7.10 13.14 -7.62
CA GLU A 205 8.35 12.40 -7.78
C GLU A 205 8.14 11.17 -8.67
N GLN A 206 9.00 10.97 -9.68
CA GLN A 206 8.86 9.92 -10.70
C GLN A 206 9.92 8.81 -10.51
N ARG A 207 9.84 8.10 -9.41
CA ARG A 207 10.68 6.94 -9.07
C ARG A 207 9.94 6.04 -8.09
N ILE A 208 10.30 4.74 -8.04
CA ILE A 208 9.67 3.76 -7.14
C ILE A 208 10.35 3.64 -5.78
N SER A 209 11.54 4.21 -5.61
CA SER A 209 12.29 4.26 -4.36
C SER A 209 12.39 2.91 -3.64
N ASN A 210 12.78 1.87 -4.37
CA ASN A 210 12.95 0.52 -3.84
C ASN A 210 11.65 -0.14 -3.32
N PHE A 211 10.48 0.32 -3.80
CA PHE A 211 9.19 -0.23 -3.42
C PHE A 211 8.72 -1.28 -4.41
N LEU A 212 8.46 -2.51 -3.94
CA LEU A 212 7.88 -3.64 -4.69
C LEU A 212 8.52 -3.88 -6.06
N ILE A 213 9.88 -3.83 -6.14
CA ILE A 213 10.63 -3.81 -7.41
C ILE A 213 10.40 -5.03 -8.31
N TRP A 214 10.07 -6.19 -7.75
CA TRP A 214 9.69 -7.39 -8.48
C TRP A 214 8.23 -7.31 -8.93
N GLN A 215 7.34 -6.99 -7.99
CA GLN A 215 5.90 -7.07 -8.15
C GLN A 215 5.31 -6.00 -9.09
N VAL A 216 5.99 -4.86 -9.27
CA VAL A 216 5.48 -3.76 -10.11
C VAL A 216 5.90 -3.87 -11.58
N SER A 217 6.46 -4.99 -12.00
CA SER A 217 6.99 -5.20 -13.35
C SER A 217 5.97 -4.91 -14.47
N TYR A 218 4.70 -5.17 -14.22
CA TYR A 218 3.59 -4.92 -15.16
C TYR A 218 2.54 -3.96 -14.62
N SER A 219 2.85 -3.23 -13.54
CA SER A 219 1.94 -2.22 -12.98
C SER A 219 1.85 -0.98 -13.88
N GLU A 220 0.68 -0.37 -13.92
CA GLU A 220 0.52 0.99 -14.43
C GLU A 220 1.00 1.99 -13.37
N PHE A 221 1.84 2.96 -13.77
CA PHE A 221 2.39 3.97 -12.86
C PHE A 221 1.67 5.30 -13.05
N ILE A 222 1.22 5.90 -11.92
CA ILE A 222 0.65 7.24 -11.88
C ILE A 222 1.40 8.08 -10.86
N PHE A 223 2.03 9.14 -11.35
CA PHE A 223 2.76 10.12 -10.54
C PHE A 223 1.87 11.34 -10.29
N ASN A 224 1.21 11.38 -9.13
CA ASN A 224 0.29 12.46 -8.76
C ASN A 224 1.04 13.63 -8.14
N GLN A 225 0.67 14.87 -8.50
CA GLN A 225 1.34 16.09 -8.05
C GLN A 225 0.99 16.50 -6.62
N LYS A 226 -0.13 16.00 -6.07
CA LYS A 226 -0.54 16.31 -4.70
C LYS A 226 0.45 15.74 -3.69
N LEU A 227 0.68 16.47 -2.61
CA LEU A 227 1.38 15.94 -1.44
C LEU A 227 0.46 14.98 -0.69
N TRP A 228 0.99 13.90 -0.11
CA TRP A 228 0.16 12.85 0.51
C TRP A 228 -0.95 13.36 1.45
N PRO A 229 -0.73 14.32 2.38
CA PRO A 229 -1.81 14.85 3.21
C PRO A 229 -2.94 15.57 2.44
N ASP A 230 -2.66 16.04 1.23
CA ASP A 230 -3.65 16.70 0.35
C ASP A 230 -4.21 15.75 -0.73
N PHE A 231 -3.81 14.48 -0.73
CA PHE A 231 -4.32 13.44 -1.62
C PHE A 231 -5.62 12.89 -1.06
N ASP A 232 -6.72 13.33 -1.63
CA ASP A 232 -8.07 12.99 -1.17
C ASP A 232 -8.72 11.87 -2.00
N GLU A 233 -9.97 11.61 -1.70
CA GLU A 233 -10.79 10.60 -2.34
C GLU A 233 -10.93 10.86 -3.86
N ASP A 234 -11.14 12.11 -4.27
CA ASP A 234 -11.29 12.50 -5.66
C ASP A 234 -10.00 12.29 -6.46
N GLU A 235 -8.84 12.51 -5.83
CA GLU A 235 -7.55 12.24 -6.47
C GLU A 235 -7.32 10.73 -6.69
N LEU A 236 -7.75 9.87 -5.77
CA LEU A 236 -7.72 8.42 -5.97
C LEU A 236 -8.60 8.01 -7.16
N ILE A 237 -9.83 8.52 -7.22
CA ILE A 237 -10.77 8.26 -8.33
C ILE A 237 -10.18 8.71 -9.67
N LYS A 238 -9.56 9.90 -9.73
CA LYS A 238 -8.85 10.36 -10.93
C LYS A 238 -7.73 9.41 -11.35
N CYS A 239 -6.94 8.91 -10.40
CA CYS A 239 -5.89 7.93 -10.70
C CYS A 239 -6.49 6.64 -11.29
N ILE A 240 -7.59 6.14 -10.72
CA ILE A 240 -8.26 4.95 -11.24
C ILE A 240 -8.85 5.20 -12.64
N LYS A 241 -9.45 6.35 -12.92
CA LYS A 241 -9.91 6.72 -14.28
C LYS A 241 -8.77 6.74 -15.30
N ILE A 242 -7.60 7.27 -14.92
CA ILE A 242 -6.41 7.24 -15.79
C ILE A 242 -6.00 5.78 -16.04
N TYR A 243 -5.99 4.93 -15.01
CA TYR A 243 -5.73 3.50 -15.17
C TYR A 243 -6.72 2.86 -16.14
N GLN A 244 -8.01 3.08 -15.96
CA GLN A 244 -9.08 2.53 -16.82
C GLN A 244 -9.02 3.00 -18.27
N SER A 245 -8.44 4.19 -18.52
CA SER A 245 -8.26 4.71 -19.88
C SER A 245 -7.07 4.09 -20.64
N ARG A 246 -6.20 3.32 -19.94
CA ARG A 246 -5.02 2.69 -20.53
C ARG A 246 -5.33 1.28 -21.02
N GLN A 247 -4.74 0.92 -22.17
CA GLN A 247 -4.75 -0.46 -22.65
C GLN A 247 -3.50 -1.19 -22.12
N ARG A 248 -3.70 -2.16 -21.22
CA ARG A 248 -2.61 -2.98 -20.70
C ARG A 248 -2.18 -4.01 -21.74
N ARG A 249 -0.91 -3.94 -22.15
CA ARG A 249 -0.30 -4.87 -23.09
C ARG A 249 0.76 -5.67 -22.36
N PHE A 250 0.56 -6.98 -22.22
CA PHE A 250 1.52 -7.92 -21.62
C PHE A 250 2.49 -8.49 -22.68
N GLY A 251 3.09 -7.63 -23.51
CA GLY A 251 4.02 -8.04 -24.59
C GLY A 251 3.34 -8.60 -25.84
N GLY A 252 2.01 -8.72 -25.88
CA GLY A 252 1.28 -9.17 -27.06
C GLY A 252 1.00 -8.01 -28.05
N LEU A 253 0.91 -8.32 -29.35
CA LEU A 253 0.37 -7.39 -30.35
C LEU A 253 -1.15 -7.35 -30.17
N SER A 254 -1.75 -6.15 -30.08
CA SER A 254 -3.19 -6.02 -30.29
C SER A 254 -3.46 -6.37 -31.75
N GLU A 255 -4.38 -7.27 -32.04
CA GLU A 255 -4.96 -7.37 -33.38
C GLU A 255 -5.52 -5.97 -33.71
N GLU A 256 -4.87 -5.29 -34.63
CA GLU A 256 -5.46 -4.11 -35.24
C GLU A 256 -6.73 -4.60 -35.96
N VAL A 257 -7.88 -4.18 -35.47
CA VAL A 257 -9.13 -4.33 -36.21
C VAL A 257 -8.97 -3.41 -37.43
N VAL A 258 -8.63 -4.03 -38.55
CA VAL A 258 -8.62 -3.42 -39.89
C VAL A 258 -10.04 -3.12 -40.31
#